data_95f771e29093a0601052db3a62895322
#
_entry.id   95f771e29093a0601052db3a62895322
#
_cell.length_a   1.000
_cell.length_b   1.000
_cell.length_c   1.000
_cell.angle_alpha   90.00
_cell.angle_beta   90.00
_cell.angle_gamma   90.00
#
_symmetry.space_group_name_H-M   'P 1'
#
loop_
_entity.id
_entity.type
_entity.pdbx_description
1 polymer ?
#
loop_
_entity_poly.entity_id
_entity_poly.type
_entity_poly.pdbx_seq_one_letter_code
_entity_poly.pdbx_strand_id
1 'polypeptide(L)'
;MSGHLETRPEEEMSSSVSATPTAPVRRAGSAGGTRTAKGEAKKVNQPGFAKSVVREYFESAVVTLIMALFGMTFIVQAVKVPTGSMKNTIAIQDHLLVNKFIFGSRDVLRLPLLPEREIRRGDVIVFKYPKNPDVNFVKRVIGLPGETVEYSAKDNKVFVNGQELPEHRTYVDRQFSDDSSPLRIVDDPGAAPADKWTVFYYDDDRESAASAFNDGSAKYAVRQPFRIPKKGDPIPDEIKSDPKLLEIYDADHDGRYDADQYFCMGDNRDNSEDSRFWGTVPRNSVVGRTMLVYWSIDQGEAGKRSNPIVDFFTKTRWSRTGHFIK
;
A
#
# COMPACT_ATOMS: atom_id res chain seq x y z
N MET A 1 14.16 -53.19 34.87
CA MET A 1 14.23 -54.29 33.86
C MET A 1 14.39 -53.55 32.55
N SER A 2 15.61 -53.36 32.13
CA SER A 2 16.39 -54.20 31.21
C SER A 2 15.74 -54.14 29.86
N GLY A 3 16.32 -53.76 28.81
CA GLY A 3 17.70 -53.50 28.43
C GLY A 3 17.74 -53.33 26.92
N HIS A 4 18.80 -52.79 26.57
CA HIS A 4 19.75 -53.01 25.47
C HIS A 4 19.35 -52.49 24.11
N LEU A 5 20.07 -51.48 23.59
CA LEU A 5 21.47 -51.41 23.07
C LEU A 5 21.67 -52.15 21.74
N GLU A 6 22.33 -51.37 20.88
CA GLU A 6 23.37 -51.79 19.90
C GLU A 6 22.85 -51.91 18.45
N THR A 7 23.54 -51.53 17.42
CA THR A 7 24.87 -50.88 17.19
C THR A 7 24.94 -50.54 15.69
N ARG A 8 25.73 -49.55 15.36
CA ARG A 8 26.39 -49.37 14.06
C ARG A 8 27.34 -50.52 13.72
N PRO A 9 27.79 -50.73 12.48
CA PRO A 9 29.03 -50.13 11.99
C PRO A 9 28.97 -49.70 10.52
N GLU A 10 29.67 -48.73 10.17
CA GLU A 10 30.94 -48.40 9.52
C GLU A 10 31.60 -49.52 8.72
N GLU A 11 32.10 -49.18 7.55
CA GLU A 11 33.37 -49.50 6.88
C GLU A 11 33.26 -49.14 5.41
N GLU A 12 33.99 -48.23 4.96
CA GLU A 12 35.39 -48.07 4.63
C GLU A 12 35.76 -48.49 3.21
N MET A 13 36.41 -47.53 2.59
CA MET A 13 37.67 -47.64 1.80
C MET A 13 37.55 -48.26 0.41
N SER A 14 38.18 -47.85 -0.62
CA SER A 14 39.55 -47.41 -0.80
C SER A 14 39.83 -47.17 -2.27
N SER A 15 40.53 -46.12 -2.55
CA SER A 15 41.80 -46.02 -3.28
C SER A 15 41.79 -46.29 -4.78
N SER A 16 42.35 -45.53 -5.57
CA SER A 16 43.62 -44.93 -5.79
C SER A 16 44.07 -45.01 -7.22
N VAL A 17 44.85 -44.10 -7.63
CA VAL A 17 46.12 -44.04 -8.35
C VAL A 17 46.02 -43.66 -9.83
N SER A 18 46.37 -42.42 -10.17
CA SER A 18 47.67 -41.95 -10.61
C SER A 18 48.23 -42.53 -11.90
N ALA A 19 48.45 -41.66 -12.85
CA ALA A 19 49.79 -41.51 -13.45
C ALA A 19 49.80 -40.64 -14.74
N THR A 20 50.40 -39.53 -14.68
CA THR A 20 51.22 -38.96 -15.76
C THR A 20 52.54 -39.79 -15.79
N PRO A 21 53.39 -39.86 -16.81
CA PRO A 21 53.88 -38.72 -17.62
C PRO A 21 54.40 -39.08 -19.06
N THR A 22 55.01 -38.14 -19.63
CA THR A 22 56.21 -38.13 -20.54
C THR A 22 55.99 -37.75 -21.98
N ALA A 23 56.56 -36.59 -22.28
CA ALA A 23 57.26 -36.35 -23.56
C ALA A 23 58.55 -37.11 -23.59
N PRO A 24 59.26 -37.28 -24.75
CA PRO A 24 59.91 -36.20 -25.42
C PRO A 24 60.22 -36.38 -26.96
N VAL A 25 60.94 -35.37 -27.48
CA VAL A 25 62.10 -35.40 -28.44
C VAL A 25 61.84 -35.03 -29.90
N ARG A 26 62.32 -33.84 -30.17
CA ARG A 26 63.02 -33.26 -31.31
C ARG A 26 63.38 -34.20 -32.51
N ARG A 27 63.20 -33.69 -33.70
CA ARG A 27 64.33 -33.42 -34.62
C ARG A 27 64.00 -32.43 -35.75
N ALA A 28 64.99 -31.67 -36.04
CA ALA A 28 65.13 -30.58 -36.96
C ALA A 28 65.24 -31.05 -38.45
N GLY A 29 64.93 -30.13 -39.33
CA GLY A 29 65.33 -30.22 -40.75
C GLY A 29 64.64 -29.22 -41.64
N SER A 30 65.22 -28.07 -41.79
CA SER A 30 65.66 -27.48 -43.06
C SER A 30 64.61 -26.85 -44.01
N ALA A 31 64.69 -25.52 -44.03
CA ALA A 31 64.80 -24.62 -45.16
C ALA A 31 63.79 -24.69 -46.34
N GLY A 32 63.10 -23.59 -46.54
CA GLY A 32 62.40 -23.24 -47.78
C GLY A 32 61.55 -22.02 -47.62
N GLY A 33 62.16 -20.88 -47.94
CA GLY A 33 61.42 -19.62 -47.82
C GLY A 33 60.34 -19.46 -48.88
N THR A 34 59.23 -18.96 -48.45
CA THR A 34 58.28 -18.28 -49.36
C THR A 34 57.50 -17.21 -48.52
N ARG A 35 57.49 -16.05 -49.10
CA ARG A 35 56.93 -14.81 -48.62
C ARG A 35 55.48 -14.99 -48.15
N THR A 36 55.24 -14.79 -46.91
CA THR A 36 53.88 -14.61 -46.38
C THR A 36 53.39 -13.21 -46.71
N ALA A 37 52.47 -13.15 -47.64
CA ALA A 37 51.65 -11.97 -47.86
C ALA A 37 50.81 -11.77 -46.57
N LYS A 38 51.02 -10.66 -45.90
CA LYS A 38 50.30 -10.17 -44.78
C LYS A 38 48.88 -9.81 -45.26
N GLY A 39 47.95 -10.76 -45.16
CA GLY A 39 46.54 -10.48 -45.41
C GLY A 39 46.04 -9.50 -44.36
N GLU A 40 45.95 -8.26 -44.70
CA GLU A 40 45.16 -7.29 -43.97
C GLU A 40 43.71 -7.73 -43.98
N ALA A 41 43.23 -8.19 -42.84
CA ALA A 41 41.81 -8.40 -42.63
C ALA A 41 41.13 -7.05 -42.79
N LYS A 42 40.57 -6.84 -43.96
CA LYS A 42 39.70 -5.73 -44.28
C LYS A 42 38.55 -5.77 -43.30
N LYS A 43 38.57 -4.91 -42.27
CA LYS A 43 37.39 -4.64 -41.42
C LYS A 43 36.30 -4.22 -42.38
N VAL A 44 35.34 -5.08 -42.57
CA VAL A 44 34.09 -4.74 -43.24
C VAL A 44 33.41 -3.74 -42.33
N ASN A 45 33.65 -2.45 -42.64
CA ASN A 45 32.81 -1.38 -42.09
C ASN A 45 31.41 -1.61 -42.67
N GLN A 46 30.56 -2.26 -41.89
CA GLN A 46 29.13 -2.18 -42.14
C GLN A 46 28.75 -0.71 -42.04
N PRO A 47 28.14 -0.11 -43.05
CA PRO A 47 27.61 1.22 -42.94
C PRO A 47 26.51 1.21 -41.89
N GLY A 48 26.88 1.48 -40.64
CA GLY A 48 25.91 1.82 -39.63
C GLY A 48 25.22 3.08 -40.12
N PHE A 49 23.95 2.96 -40.48
CA PHE A 49 23.12 4.13 -40.77
C PHE A 49 23.27 5.07 -39.58
N ALA A 50 23.93 6.22 -39.79
CA ALA A 50 24.00 7.26 -38.78
C ALA A 50 22.58 7.66 -38.45
N LYS A 51 22.10 7.21 -37.27
CA LYS A 51 20.76 7.58 -36.78
C LYS A 51 20.75 9.10 -36.69
N SER A 52 19.78 9.73 -37.32
CA SER A 52 19.58 11.16 -37.13
C SER A 52 19.42 11.44 -35.64
N VAL A 53 20.07 12.46 -35.11
CA VAL A 53 19.97 12.89 -33.71
C VAL A 53 18.49 13.03 -33.28
N VAL A 54 17.67 13.55 -34.18
CA VAL A 54 16.20 13.66 -33.98
C VAL A 54 15.54 12.30 -33.76
N ARG A 55 15.93 11.28 -34.52
CA ARG A 55 15.40 9.92 -34.36
C ARG A 55 15.82 9.30 -33.04
N GLU A 56 17.03 9.53 -32.56
CA GLU A 56 17.54 9.03 -31.30
C GLU A 56 16.80 9.66 -30.12
N TYR A 57 16.56 10.97 -30.12
CA TYR A 57 15.73 11.63 -29.13
C TYR A 57 14.27 11.14 -29.16
N PHE A 58 13.73 10.92 -30.35
CA PHE A 58 12.39 10.41 -30.50
C PHE A 58 12.26 8.97 -29.95
N GLU A 59 13.18 8.06 -30.29
CA GLU A 59 13.23 6.70 -29.75
C GLU A 59 13.33 6.73 -28.21
N SER A 60 14.22 7.57 -27.65
CA SER A 60 14.35 7.75 -26.20
C SER A 60 13.07 8.29 -25.55
N ALA A 61 12.44 9.28 -26.15
CA ALA A 61 11.20 9.84 -25.66
C ALA A 61 10.05 8.81 -25.66
N VAL A 62 9.93 8.00 -26.71
CA VAL A 62 8.93 6.93 -26.81
C VAL A 62 9.17 5.86 -25.74
N VAL A 63 10.42 5.40 -25.57
CA VAL A 63 10.77 4.41 -24.54
C VAL A 63 10.46 4.96 -23.14
N THR A 64 10.86 6.20 -22.86
CA THR A 64 10.59 6.86 -21.57
C THR A 64 9.08 6.97 -21.32
N LEU A 65 8.31 7.35 -22.34
CA LEU A 65 6.85 7.43 -22.23
C LEU A 65 6.22 6.07 -21.94
N ILE A 66 6.64 5.02 -22.65
CA ILE A 66 6.15 3.65 -22.43
C ILE A 66 6.48 3.19 -20.99
N MET A 67 7.71 3.41 -20.53
CA MET A 67 8.13 3.06 -19.17
C MET A 67 7.36 3.85 -18.11
N ALA A 68 7.12 5.14 -18.35
CA ALA A 68 6.32 5.98 -17.45
C ALA A 68 4.85 5.51 -17.41
N LEU A 69 4.24 5.22 -18.55
CA LEU A 69 2.87 4.70 -18.63
C LEU A 69 2.77 3.32 -17.95
N PHE A 70 3.75 2.46 -18.16
CA PHE A 70 3.80 1.16 -17.47
C PHE A 70 3.88 1.36 -15.95
N GLY A 71 4.78 2.21 -15.47
CA GLY A 71 4.93 2.53 -14.06
C GLY A 71 3.63 3.08 -13.46
N MET A 72 3.00 4.05 -14.12
CA MET A 72 1.72 4.63 -13.64
C MET A 72 0.55 3.64 -13.69
N THR A 73 0.55 2.72 -14.64
CA THR A 73 -0.55 1.75 -14.76
C THR A 73 -0.44 0.63 -13.75
N PHE A 74 0.75 0.09 -13.56
CA PHE A 74 0.95 -1.14 -12.78
C PHE A 74 1.51 -0.90 -11.39
N ILE A 75 2.38 0.09 -11.17
CA ILE A 75 3.09 0.28 -9.91
C ILE A 75 2.39 1.28 -9.01
N VAL A 76 1.89 2.37 -9.57
CA VAL A 76 1.38 3.49 -8.80
C VAL A 76 0.04 3.97 -9.33
N GLN A 77 -0.87 4.29 -8.44
CA GLN A 77 -2.14 4.91 -8.78
C GLN A 77 -2.25 6.29 -8.13
N ALA A 78 -2.60 7.29 -8.95
CA ALA A 78 -2.97 8.60 -8.45
C ALA A 78 -4.44 8.60 -8.01
N VAL A 79 -4.71 9.05 -6.80
CA VAL A 79 -6.06 9.15 -6.23
C VAL A 79 -6.26 10.55 -5.66
N LYS A 80 -7.39 11.18 -6.00
CA LYS A 80 -7.81 12.46 -5.43
C LYS A 80 -8.70 12.22 -4.20
N VAL A 81 -8.48 12.98 -3.14
CA VAL A 81 -9.23 12.87 -1.88
C VAL A 81 -10.39 13.87 -1.87
N PRO A 82 -11.65 13.41 -1.90
CA PRO A 82 -12.81 14.29 -1.91
C PRO A 82 -13.33 14.63 -0.49
N THR A 83 -12.97 13.89 0.55
CA THR A 83 -13.59 13.96 1.87
C THR A 83 -12.60 14.28 2.98
N GLY A 84 -13.12 14.81 4.10
CA GLY A 84 -12.33 15.21 5.26
C GLY A 84 -12.09 14.11 6.31
N SER A 85 -12.46 12.87 6.06
CA SER A 85 -12.38 11.79 7.06
C SER A 85 -10.95 11.44 7.54
N MET A 86 -9.94 11.87 6.79
CA MET A 86 -8.51 11.74 7.13
C MET A 86 -7.86 13.12 7.33
N LYS A 87 -8.66 14.15 7.55
CA LYS A 87 -8.23 15.56 7.61
C LYS A 87 -7.10 15.74 8.62
N ASN A 88 -6.18 16.63 8.34
CA ASN A 88 -4.85 16.87 8.90
C ASN A 88 -3.80 15.80 8.51
N THR A 89 -4.10 14.51 8.52
CA THR A 89 -3.21 13.50 7.92
C THR A 89 -3.24 13.66 6.38
N ILE A 90 -4.45 13.66 5.82
CA ILE A 90 -4.70 13.85 4.40
C ILE A 90 -5.80 14.90 4.26
N ALA A 91 -5.52 16.00 3.59
CA ALA A 91 -6.48 17.08 3.40
C ALA A 91 -7.41 16.82 2.20
N ILE A 92 -8.56 17.47 2.24
CA ILE A 92 -9.45 17.54 1.07
C ILE A 92 -8.68 18.16 -0.10
N GLN A 93 -8.83 17.58 -1.31
CA GLN A 93 -8.13 17.95 -2.54
C GLN A 93 -6.62 17.60 -2.56
N ASP A 94 -6.15 16.79 -1.62
CA ASP A 94 -4.85 16.15 -1.77
C ASP A 94 -4.90 15.10 -2.90
N HIS A 95 -3.85 15.08 -3.69
CA HIS A 95 -3.60 14.05 -4.70
C HIS A 95 -2.56 13.08 -4.16
N LEU A 96 -2.99 11.85 -3.94
CA LEU A 96 -2.20 10.79 -3.32
C LEU A 96 -1.56 9.87 -4.35
N LEU A 97 -0.34 9.48 -4.07
CA LEU A 97 0.33 8.41 -4.76
C LEU A 97 0.15 7.11 -3.95
N VAL A 98 -0.48 6.12 -4.57
CA VAL A 98 -0.83 4.84 -3.96
C VAL A 98 0.02 3.73 -4.56
N ASN A 99 0.74 3.00 -3.72
CA ASN A 99 1.50 1.82 -4.12
C ASN A 99 0.59 0.60 -4.18
N LYS A 100 0.35 0.10 -5.38
CA LYS A 100 -0.50 -1.07 -5.63
C LYS A 100 0.22 -2.40 -5.36
N PHE A 101 1.54 -2.41 -5.47
CA PHE A 101 2.35 -3.64 -5.38
C PHE A 101 2.68 -4.06 -3.97
N ILE A 102 2.70 -3.12 -3.01
CA ILE A 102 3.22 -3.40 -1.66
C ILE A 102 2.50 -4.55 -0.96
N PHE A 103 1.23 -4.76 -1.29
CA PHE A 103 0.42 -5.80 -0.68
C PHE A 103 0.25 -7.05 -1.57
N GLY A 104 1.00 -7.16 -2.66
CA GLY A 104 0.87 -8.24 -3.64
C GLY A 104 -0.44 -8.21 -4.42
N SER A 105 -0.36 -8.19 -5.73
CA SER A 105 -1.54 -8.44 -6.57
C SER A 105 -1.66 -9.95 -6.76
N ARG A 106 -2.71 -10.57 -6.23
CA ARG A 106 -2.91 -12.03 -6.32
C ARG A 106 -3.00 -12.55 -7.76
N ASP A 107 -3.31 -11.69 -8.74
CA ASP A 107 -3.78 -12.16 -10.04
C ASP A 107 -2.91 -11.81 -11.25
N VAL A 108 -1.94 -10.92 -11.20
CA VAL A 108 -1.34 -10.43 -12.46
C VAL A 108 0.16 -10.62 -12.62
N LEU A 109 0.97 -10.42 -11.60
CA LEU A 109 2.42 -10.57 -11.75
C LEU A 109 3.13 -10.74 -10.40
N ARG A 110 3.40 -11.96 -9.99
CA ARG A 110 4.41 -12.21 -8.95
C ARG A 110 5.79 -11.92 -9.54
N LEU A 111 6.20 -10.66 -9.48
CA LEU A 111 7.57 -10.30 -9.80
C LEU A 111 8.42 -10.56 -8.56
N PRO A 112 9.36 -11.50 -8.59
CA PRO A 112 10.19 -11.86 -7.43
C PRO A 112 11.11 -10.72 -6.96
N LEU A 113 11.08 -9.59 -7.66
CA LEU A 113 11.92 -8.43 -7.40
C LEU A 113 11.27 -7.35 -6.51
N LEU A 114 9.95 -7.41 -6.26
CA LEU A 114 9.26 -6.39 -5.49
C LEU A 114 8.96 -6.90 -4.08
N PRO A 115 9.34 -6.13 -3.03
CA PRO A 115 9.07 -6.52 -1.66
C PRO A 115 7.55 -6.46 -1.38
N GLU A 116 6.93 -7.62 -1.33
CA GLU A 116 5.55 -7.76 -0.86
C GLU A 116 5.53 -7.86 0.67
N ARG A 117 4.54 -7.23 1.29
CA ARG A 117 4.30 -7.39 2.72
C ARG A 117 2.80 -7.45 3.03
N GLU A 118 2.49 -8.04 4.15
CA GLU A 118 1.14 -8.04 4.71
C GLU A 118 0.70 -6.62 5.12
N ILE A 119 -0.62 -6.40 5.08
CA ILE A 119 -1.24 -5.20 5.62
C ILE A 119 -1.02 -5.19 7.13
N ARG A 120 -0.57 -4.06 7.66
CA ARG A 120 -0.27 -3.88 9.08
C ARG A 120 -1.18 -2.85 9.70
N ARG A 121 -1.39 -2.97 11.00
CA ARG A 121 -2.04 -1.92 11.78
C ARG A 121 -1.28 -0.59 11.61
N GLY A 122 -2.02 0.50 11.43
CA GLY A 122 -1.49 1.82 11.17
C GLY A 122 -1.29 2.15 9.68
N ASP A 123 -1.33 1.16 8.75
CA ASP A 123 -1.28 1.47 7.33
C ASP A 123 -2.47 2.30 6.89
N VAL A 124 -2.21 3.36 6.16
CA VAL A 124 -3.26 4.13 5.47
C VAL A 124 -3.46 3.52 4.09
N ILE A 125 -4.61 2.93 3.88
CA ILE A 125 -4.95 2.18 2.67
C ILE A 125 -6.02 2.87 1.85
N VAL A 126 -5.94 2.69 0.53
CA VAL A 126 -7.02 2.99 -0.41
C VAL A 126 -7.71 1.68 -0.75
N PHE A 127 -9.02 1.67 -0.71
CA PHE A 127 -9.82 0.50 -1.02
C PHE A 127 -11.14 0.90 -1.69
N LYS A 128 -11.74 -0.03 -2.41
CA LYS A 128 -13.09 0.12 -2.98
C LYS A 128 -14.11 0.00 -1.86
N TYR A 129 -15.01 0.99 -1.75
CA TYR A 129 -16.03 1.01 -0.71
C TYR A 129 -16.99 -0.18 -0.87
N PRO A 130 -17.18 -1.04 0.14
CA PRO A 130 -17.95 -2.28 -0.04
C PRO A 130 -19.41 -2.07 -0.46
N LYS A 131 -20.05 -0.99 -0.03
CA LYS A 131 -21.44 -0.69 -0.44
C LYS A 131 -21.53 -0.04 -1.83
N ASN A 132 -20.42 0.52 -2.34
CA ASN A 132 -20.34 1.12 -3.67
C ASN A 132 -18.91 1.03 -4.23
N PRO A 133 -18.53 -0.06 -4.90
CA PRO A 133 -17.17 -0.31 -5.38
C PRO A 133 -16.63 0.68 -6.41
N ASP A 134 -17.49 1.54 -6.97
CA ASP A 134 -17.06 2.62 -7.88
C ASP A 134 -16.36 3.77 -7.13
N VAL A 135 -16.52 3.82 -5.80
CA VAL A 135 -15.95 4.87 -4.95
C VAL A 135 -14.77 4.32 -4.16
N ASN A 136 -13.65 5.02 -4.23
CA ASN A 136 -12.48 4.72 -3.42
C ASN A 136 -12.51 5.48 -2.09
N PHE A 137 -12.32 4.76 -1.00
CA PHE A 137 -12.14 5.32 0.34
C PHE A 137 -10.69 5.23 0.77
N VAL A 138 -10.29 6.18 1.62
CA VAL A 138 -8.97 6.19 2.26
C VAL A 138 -9.19 6.16 3.76
N LYS A 139 -8.66 5.14 4.45
CA LYS A 139 -8.77 4.96 5.90
C LYS A 139 -7.50 4.32 6.45
N ARG A 140 -7.34 4.40 7.77
CA ARG A 140 -6.26 3.74 8.50
C ARG A 140 -6.72 2.38 9.01
N VAL A 141 -5.87 1.37 8.82
CA VAL A 141 -6.10 0.01 9.36
C VAL A 141 -5.92 0.03 10.87
N ILE A 142 -6.98 -0.33 11.59
CA ILE A 142 -7.01 -0.38 13.05
C ILE A 142 -6.98 -1.82 13.54
N GLY A 143 -7.76 -2.70 12.94
CA GLY A 143 -7.86 -4.10 13.34
C GLY A 143 -7.51 -5.04 12.19
N LEU A 144 -6.84 -6.13 12.53
CA LEU A 144 -6.39 -7.17 11.62
C LEU A 144 -7.34 -8.39 11.67
N PRO A 145 -7.28 -9.29 10.67
CA PRO A 145 -8.14 -10.47 10.62
C PRO A 145 -8.07 -11.30 11.92
N GLY A 146 -9.24 -11.60 12.50
CA GLY A 146 -9.39 -12.40 13.70
C GLY A 146 -9.18 -11.67 15.02
N GLU A 147 -8.81 -10.40 15.00
CA GLU A 147 -8.75 -9.56 16.19
C GLU A 147 -10.13 -9.05 16.61
N THR A 148 -10.22 -8.62 17.85
CA THR A 148 -11.43 -8.01 18.40
C THR A 148 -11.18 -6.52 18.60
N VAL A 149 -12.03 -5.67 18.03
CA VAL A 149 -11.97 -4.21 18.17
C VAL A 149 -13.14 -3.74 19.02
N GLU A 150 -12.87 -2.76 19.88
CA GLU A 150 -13.87 -2.07 20.69
C GLU A 150 -13.55 -0.56 20.68
N TYR A 151 -14.57 0.26 20.49
CA TYR A 151 -14.48 1.72 20.57
C TYR A 151 -15.29 2.23 21.75
N SER A 152 -14.62 2.80 22.75
CA SER A 152 -15.27 3.51 23.86
C SER A 152 -15.55 4.94 23.44
N ALA A 153 -16.80 5.23 23.11
CA ALA A 153 -17.23 6.59 22.77
C ALA A 153 -17.12 7.54 23.98
N LYS A 154 -17.23 7.03 25.20
CA LYS A 154 -17.12 7.82 26.43
C LYS A 154 -15.72 8.41 26.63
N ASP A 155 -14.69 7.64 26.31
CA ASP A 155 -13.31 7.98 26.59
C ASP A 155 -12.52 8.31 25.31
N ASN A 156 -13.17 8.25 24.14
CA ASN A 156 -12.54 8.39 22.81
C ASN A 156 -11.32 7.46 22.66
N LYS A 157 -11.51 6.19 23.05
CA LYS A 157 -10.46 5.18 23.03
C LYS A 157 -10.84 4.00 22.15
N VAL A 158 -9.84 3.48 21.45
CA VAL A 158 -9.94 2.24 20.70
C VAL A 158 -9.15 1.16 21.40
N PHE A 159 -9.75 0.00 21.56
CA PHE A 159 -9.11 -1.19 22.12
C PHE A 159 -9.03 -2.26 21.03
N VAL A 160 -7.91 -2.97 21.00
CA VAL A 160 -7.74 -4.14 20.16
C VAL A 160 -7.29 -5.30 21.03
N ASN A 161 -8.04 -6.38 20.99
CA ASN A 161 -7.84 -7.55 21.89
C ASN A 161 -7.77 -7.15 23.37
N GLY A 162 -8.58 -6.15 23.77
CA GLY A 162 -8.63 -5.63 25.14
C GLY A 162 -7.48 -4.69 25.52
N GLN A 163 -6.54 -4.39 24.62
CA GLN A 163 -5.45 -3.44 24.86
C GLN A 163 -5.75 -2.10 24.19
N GLU A 164 -5.56 -1.00 24.92
CA GLU A 164 -5.72 0.34 24.38
C GLU A 164 -4.73 0.56 23.22
N LEU A 165 -5.25 1.04 22.10
CA LEU A 165 -4.45 1.36 20.93
C LEU A 165 -3.61 2.62 21.21
N PRO A 166 -2.29 2.61 20.95
CA PRO A 166 -1.40 3.72 21.26
C PRO A 166 -1.56 4.84 20.24
N GLU A 167 -2.63 5.61 20.34
CA GLU A 167 -2.92 6.75 19.49
C GLU A 167 -2.57 8.08 20.19
N HIS A 168 -2.18 9.08 19.41
CA HIS A 168 -2.02 10.45 19.88
C HIS A 168 -3.32 11.20 19.61
N ARG A 169 -4.10 11.46 20.66
CA ARG A 169 -5.41 12.11 20.56
C ARG A 169 -5.26 13.64 20.65
N THR A 170 -5.78 14.32 19.65
CA THR A 170 -5.79 15.78 19.55
C THR A 170 -7.23 16.25 19.42
N TYR A 171 -7.61 17.31 20.11
CA TYR A 171 -8.94 17.87 20.06
C TYR A 171 -8.99 19.12 19.19
N VAL A 172 -10.05 19.21 18.37
CA VAL A 172 -10.19 20.22 17.34
C VAL A 172 -11.55 20.89 17.37
N ASP A 173 -11.61 22.12 16.86
CA ASP A 173 -12.85 22.88 16.75
C ASP A 173 -13.70 22.37 15.60
N ARG A 174 -14.96 22.00 15.89
CA ARG A 174 -15.93 21.51 14.91
C ARG A 174 -16.27 22.52 13.82
N GLN A 175 -16.26 23.81 14.12
CA GLN A 175 -16.69 24.88 13.20
C GLN A 175 -15.88 24.90 11.89
N PHE A 176 -14.66 24.34 11.91
CA PHE A 176 -13.74 24.32 10.77
C PHE A 176 -13.59 22.95 10.13
N SER A 177 -14.53 22.02 10.39
CA SER A 177 -14.42 20.62 9.93
C SER A 177 -14.75 20.43 8.45
N ASP A 178 -15.60 21.27 7.86
CA ASP A 178 -16.26 21.00 6.56
C ASP A 178 -15.62 21.69 5.37
N ASP A 179 -14.66 22.60 5.59
CA ASP A 179 -13.94 23.29 4.53
C ASP A 179 -12.59 22.63 4.17
N SER A 180 -11.88 23.18 3.20
CA SER A 180 -10.56 22.70 2.79
C SER A 180 -9.43 23.11 3.77
N SER A 181 -9.73 23.92 4.77
CA SER A 181 -8.78 24.43 5.76
C SER A 181 -8.33 23.30 6.69
N PRO A 182 -7.12 23.37 7.27
CA PRO A 182 -6.71 22.47 8.33
C PRO A 182 -7.64 22.57 9.55
N LEU A 183 -7.83 21.46 10.27
CA LEU A 183 -8.55 21.47 11.54
C LEU A 183 -7.83 22.41 12.52
N ARG A 184 -8.60 23.26 13.19
CA ARG A 184 -8.07 24.13 14.24
C ARG A 184 -7.89 23.31 15.52
N ILE A 185 -6.65 23.15 15.94
CA ILE A 185 -6.34 22.44 17.18
C ILE A 185 -6.73 23.32 18.36
N VAL A 186 -7.51 22.78 19.28
CA VAL A 186 -7.94 23.40 20.53
C VAL A 186 -7.07 22.89 21.67
N ASP A 187 -6.83 21.60 21.71
CA ASP A 187 -6.02 20.96 22.73
C ASP A 187 -5.17 19.84 22.10
N ASP A 188 -3.87 19.96 22.27
CA ASP A 188 -2.88 18.98 21.82
C ASP A 188 -2.01 18.58 23.01
N PRO A 189 -2.01 17.32 23.43
CA PRO A 189 -1.19 16.85 24.55
C PRO A 189 0.32 16.91 24.27
N GLY A 190 0.73 17.49 23.15
CA GLY A 190 2.12 17.70 22.75
C GLY A 190 2.53 16.92 21.50
N ALA A 191 3.82 16.84 21.22
CA ALA A 191 4.32 16.15 20.02
C ALA A 191 3.98 14.65 20.06
N ALA A 192 3.36 14.16 18.99
CA ALA A 192 3.10 12.72 18.84
C ALA A 192 4.42 11.94 18.88
N PRO A 193 4.53 10.88 19.69
CA PRO A 193 5.66 9.96 19.62
C PRO A 193 5.84 9.40 18.20
N ALA A 194 7.07 9.09 17.83
CA ALA A 194 7.40 8.65 16.46
C ALA A 194 6.70 7.34 16.03
N ASP A 195 6.28 6.53 17.00
CA ASP A 195 5.62 5.24 16.84
C ASP A 195 4.07 5.35 16.87
N LYS A 196 3.53 6.55 17.08
CA LYS A 196 2.09 6.82 17.15
C LYS A 196 1.64 7.67 15.97
N TRP A 197 0.40 7.48 15.56
CA TRP A 197 -0.28 8.38 14.64
C TRP A 197 -1.25 9.27 15.41
N THR A 198 -1.48 10.48 14.89
CA THR A 198 -2.41 11.43 15.48
C THR A 198 -3.82 11.18 14.97
N VAL A 199 -4.77 11.24 15.89
CA VAL A 199 -6.21 11.18 15.62
C VAL A 199 -6.90 12.40 16.19
N PHE A 200 -7.98 12.81 15.52
CA PHE A 200 -8.66 14.07 15.81
C PHE A 200 -10.09 13.80 16.25
N TYR A 201 -10.47 14.45 17.35
CA TYR A 201 -11.79 14.44 17.94
C TYR A 201 -12.31 15.85 18.09
N TYR A 202 -13.62 16.06 18.03
CA TYR A 202 -14.20 17.36 18.31
C TYR A 202 -14.13 17.69 19.81
N ASP A 203 -13.77 18.94 20.13
CA ASP A 203 -13.62 19.38 21.52
C ASP A 203 -14.99 19.45 22.24
N ASP A 204 -16.02 19.89 21.54
CA ASP A 204 -17.40 19.98 22.06
C ASP A 204 -18.05 18.61 22.30
N ASP A 205 -17.50 17.52 21.79
CA ASP A 205 -17.96 16.16 21.97
C ASP A 205 -17.23 15.40 23.09
N ARG A 206 -16.28 16.00 23.81
CA ARG A 206 -15.53 15.34 24.90
C ARG A 206 -16.44 14.68 25.94
N GLU A 207 -17.55 15.36 26.30
CA GLU A 207 -18.52 14.86 27.26
C GLU A 207 -19.72 14.16 26.60
N SER A 208 -19.95 14.38 25.32
CA SER A 208 -21.12 13.89 24.58
C SER A 208 -20.80 12.94 23.42
N ALA A 209 -19.54 12.52 23.28
CA ALA A 209 -19.13 11.60 22.19
C ALA A 209 -20.02 10.36 22.10
N ALA A 210 -20.60 9.94 23.21
CA ALA A 210 -21.61 8.90 23.23
C ALA A 210 -22.89 9.27 22.45
N SER A 211 -23.23 10.56 22.31
CA SER A 211 -24.47 10.99 21.65
C SER A 211 -24.38 10.90 20.13
N ALA A 212 -23.21 11.13 19.55
CA ALA A 212 -22.98 11.03 18.09
C ALA A 212 -23.19 9.60 17.55
N PHE A 213 -23.07 8.60 18.43
CA PHE A 213 -23.25 7.19 18.09
C PHE A 213 -24.54 6.59 18.67
N ASN A 214 -25.37 7.39 19.38
CA ASN A 214 -26.61 6.93 20.01
C ASN A 214 -27.78 6.77 19.05
N ASP A 215 -27.71 7.35 17.86
CA ASP A 215 -28.72 7.23 16.81
C ASP A 215 -28.81 5.82 16.20
N GLY A 216 -27.87 4.93 16.55
CA GLY A 216 -27.82 3.56 16.05
C GLY A 216 -27.17 3.41 14.68
N SER A 217 -26.65 4.48 14.10
CA SER A 217 -25.98 4.45 12.80
C SER A 217 -24.66 3.67 12.86
N ALA A 218 -23.91 3.79 13.96
CA ALA A 218 -22.72 2.99 14.22
C ALA A 218 -23.10 1.62 14.82
N LYS A 219 -22.81 0.58 14.08
CA LYS A 219 -23.23 -0.80 14.39
C LYS A 219 -22.11 -1.68 14.94
N TYR A 220 -20.86 -1.40 14.53
CA TYR A 220 -19.73 -2.30 14.76
C TYR A 220 -18.74 -1.70 15.76
N ALA A 221 -18.28 -2.50 16.71
CA ALA A 221 -17.26 -2.17 17.73
C ALA A 221 -17.63 -1.02 18.71
N VAL A 222 -18.81 -0.40 18.64
CA VAL A 222 -19.19 0.77 19.46
C VAL A 222 -19.95 0.38 20.72
N ARG A 223 -20.86 -0.59 20.61
CA ARG A 223 -21.71 -1.02 21.75
C ARG A 223 -21.22 -2.30 22.40
N GLN A 224 -20.51 -3.09 21.63
CA GLN A 224 -19.94 -4.36 22.05
C GLN A 224 -18.66 -4.62 21.24
N PRO A 225 -17.72 -5.40 21.78
CA PRO A 225 -16.54 -5.83 21.06
C PRO A 225 -16.93 -6.54 19.76
N PHE A 226 -16.26 -6.18 18.66
CA PHE A 226 -16.50 -6.73 17.34
C PHE A 226 -15.30 -7.57 16.89
N ARG A 227 -15.52 -8.88 16.66
CA ARG A 227 -14.49 -9.76 16.12
C ARG A 227 -14.41 -9.58 14.61
N ILE A 228 -13.24 -9.27 14.10
CA ILE A 228 -12.96 -9.11 12.66
C ILE A 228 -12.89 -10.50 12.03
N PRO A 229 -13.70 -10.78 11.00
CA PRO A 229 -13.69 -12.07 10.34
C PRO A 229 -12.36 -12.36 9.62
N LYS A 230 -12.05 -13.64 9.50
CA LYS A 230 -10.97 -14.17 8.65
C LYS A 230 -11.56 -14.81 7.40
N LYS A 231 -10.70 -15.03 6.40
CA LYS A 231 -11.05 -15.92 5.31
C LYS A 231 -11.53 -17.27 5.83
N GLY A 232 -12.68 -17.73 5.32
CA GLY A 232 -13.32 -18.99 5.71
C GLY A 232 -14.23 -18.92 6.93
N ASP A 233 -14.30 -17.78 7.64
CA ASP A 233 -15.32 -17.56 8.67
C ASP A 233 -16.71 -17.44 8.01
N PRO A 234 -17.80 -17.84 8.71
CA PRO A 234 -19.15 -17.74 8.15
C PRO A 234 -19.58 -16.29 8.01
N ILE A 235 -20.26 -15.96 6.90
CA ILE A 235 -20.84 -14.63 6.69
C ILE A 235 -22.17 -14.50 7.44
N PRO A 236 -22.48 -13.30 8.01
CA PRO A 236 -23.74 -13.04 8.67
C PRO A 236 -24.90 -12.94 7.67
N ASP A 237 -26.11 -13.16 8.14
CA ASP A 237 -27.33 -13.16 7.32
C ASP A 237 -27.60 -11.77 6.69
N GLU A 238 -27.13 -10.69 7.30
CA GLU A 238 -27.21 -9.33 6.73
C GLU A 238 -26.45 -9.24 5.40
N ILE A 239 -25.29 -9.88 5.28
CA ILE A 239 -24.51 -9.92 4.02
C ILE A 239 -25.18 -10.86 3.01
N LYS A 240 -25.68 -12.02 3.45
CA LYS A 240 -26.38 -12.99 2.58
C LYS A 240 -27.62 -12.41 1.93
N SER A 241 -28.30 -11.49 2.62
CA SER A 241 -29.53 -10.87 2.11
C SER A 241 -29.31 -9.75 1.10
N ASP A 242 -28.09 -9.21 0.97
CA ASP A 242 -27.73 -8.18 0.00
C ASP A 242 -26.86 -8.76 -1.13
N PRO A 243 -27.40 -8.93 -2.35
CA PRO A 243 -26.66 -9.52 -3.47
C PRO A 243 -25.36 -8.81 -3.82
N LYS A 244 -25.28 -7.49 -3.59
CA LYS A 244 -24.06 -6.70 -3.87
C LYS A 244 -22.97 -6.98 -2.84
N LEU A 245 -23.36 -7.08 -1.57
CA LEU A 245 -22.43 -7.42 -0.50
C LEU A 245 -22.00 -8.89 -0.63
N LEU A 246 -22.92 -9.77 -0.99
CA LEU A 246 -22.61 -11.18 -1.22
C LEU A 246 -21.52 -11.35 -2.28
N GLU A 247 -21.63 -10.68 -3.44
CA GLU A 247 -20.63 -10.73 -4.50
C GLU A 247 -19.24 -10.25 -4.04
N ILE A 248 -19.18 -9.34 -3.06
CA ILE A 248 -17.91 -8.77 -2.56
C ILE A 248 -17.27 -9.65 -1.50
N TYR A 249 -18.07 -10.27 -0.64
CA TYR A 249 -17.59 -11.01 0.52
C TYR A 249 -17.55 -12.53 0.32
N ASP A 250 -18.40 -13.05 -0.58
CA ASP A 250 -18.63 -14.48 -0.83
C ASP A 250 -19.05 -14.68 -2.30
N ALA A 251 -18.11 -14.48 -3.22
CA ALA A 251 -18.36 -14.54 -4.66
C ALA A 251 -18.60 -15.98 -5.15
N ASP A 252 -18.10 -16.99 -4.44
CA ASP A 252 -18.32 -18.40 -4.75
C ASP A 252 -19.59 -18.97 -4.09
N HIS A 253 -20.27 -18.17 -3.24
CA HIS A 253 -21.56 -18.49 -2.59
C HIS A 253 -21.49 -19.72 -1.67
N ASP A 254 -20.34 -19.94 -1.03
CA ASP A 254 -20.16 -21.04 -0.06
C ASP A 254 -20.63 -20.68 1.37
N GLY A 255 -21.06 -19.45 1.59
CA GLY A 255 -21.53 -18.91 2.86
C GLY A 255 -20.39 -18.47 3.80
N ARG A 256 -19.21 -18.26 3.26
CA ARG A 256 -18.00 -17.90 4.00
C ARG A 256 -17.31 -16.68 3.38
N TYR A 257 -16.49 -16.01 4.19
CA TYR A 257 -15.67 -14.91 3.66
C TYR A 257 -14.56 -15.42 2.72
N ASP A 258 -14.55 -14.95 1.49
CA ASP A 258 -13.52 -15.27 0.48
C ASP A 258 -12.13 -14.74 0.81
N ALA A 259 -12.06 -13.69 1.62
CA ALA A 259 -10.82 -13.00 1.95
C ALA A 259 -10.78 -12.56 3.42
N ASP A 260 -9.56 -12.37 3.92
CA ASP A 260 -9.32 -11.73 5.21
C ASP A 260 -9.94 -10.33 5.26
N GLN A 261 -10.48 -9.97 6.42
CA GLN A 261 -11.19 -8.74 6.66
C GLN A 261 -10.36 -7.77 7.52
N TYR A 262 -10.49 -6.48 7.27
CA TYR A 262 -9.80 -5.42 8.01
C TYR A 262 -10.79 -4.43 8.57
N PHE A 263 -10.53 -3.95 9.79
CA PHE A 263 -11.30 -2.89 10.41
C PHE A 263 -10.55 -1.57 10.24
N CYS A 264 -11.16 -0.62 9.55
CA CYS A 264 -10.51 0.63 9.15
C CYS A 264 -11.26 1.83 9.72
N MET A 265 -10.52 2.83 10.23
CA MET A 265 -11.11 4.07 10.75
C MET A 265 -10.45 5.29 10.11
N GLY A 266 -11.18 6.40 10.06
CA GLY A 266 -10.62 7.69 9.69
C GLY A 266 -9.83 8.30 10.84
N ASP A 267 -8.80 9.08 10.53
CA ASP A 267 -8.02 9.81 11.54
C ASP A 267 -8.82 10.98 12.12
N ASN A 268 -9.75 11.57 11.35
CA ASN A 268 -10.74 12.53 11.82
C ASN A 268 -11.97 11.77 12.36
N ARG A 269 -11.85 11.31 13.61
CA ARG A 269 -12.72 10.29 14.23
C ARG A 269 -14.20 10.62 14.22
N ASP A 270 -14.56 11.86 14.53
CA ASP A 270 -15.95 12.29 14.64
C ASP A 270 -16.54 12.72 13.29
N ASN A 271 -15.71 12.90 12.26
CA ASN A 271 -16.13 13.20 10.89
C ASN A 271 -15.67 12.09 9.92
N SER A 272 -15.95 10.84 10.27
CA SER A 272 -15.55 9.71 9.45
C SER A 272 -16.63 8.64 9.37
N GLU A 273 -17.19 8.46 8.18
CA GLU A 273 -17.92 7.26 7.84
C GLU A 273 -16.93 6.12 7.58
N ASP A 274 -16.79 5.19 8.52
CA ASP A 274 -15.78 4.14 8.50
C ASP A 274 -16.33 2.78 8.98
N SER A 275 -15.46 1.84 9.32
CA SER A 275 -15.85 0.48 9.71
C SER A 275 -16.82 0.41 10.88
N ARG A 276 -16.90 1.43 11.71
CA ARG A 276 -17.91 1.52 12.78
C ARG A 276 -19.33 1.53 12.22
N PHE A 277 -19.53 2.02 10.99
CA PHE A 277 -20.84 2.18 10.35
C PHE A 277 -21.15 1.10 9.32
N TRP A 278 -20.18 0.68 8.52
CA TRP A 278 -20.41 -0.23 7.39
C TRP A 278 -19.71 -1.59 7.50
N GLY A 279 -18.91 -1.82 8.55
CA GLY A 279 -18.28 -3.12 8.81
C GLY A 279 -16.83 -3.20 8.30
N THR A 280 -16.46 -4.32 7.71
CA THR A 280 -15.07 -4.63 7.37
C THR A 280 -14.74 -4.39 5.90
N VAL A 281 -13.45 -4.26 5.62
CA VAL A 281 -12.88 -4.16 4.26
C VAL A 281 -12.25 -5.49 3.90
N PRO A 282 -12.75 -6.18 2.87
CA PRO A 282 -12.12 -7.40 2.40
C PRO A 282 -10.77 -7.10 1.72
N ARG A 283 -9.82 -8.01 1.89
CA ARG A 283 -8.46 -7.90 1.33
C ARG A 283 -8.45 -7.66 -0.19
N ASN A 284 -9.38 -8.28 -0.91
CA ASN A 284 -9.52 -8.16 -2.36
C ASN A 284 -10.04 -6.78 -2.82
N SER A 285 -10.69 -6.01 -1.94
CA SER A 285 -11.10 -4.62 -2.21
C SER A 285 -9.98 -3.61 -2.01
N VAL A 286 -8.85 -3.99 -1.39
CA VAL A 286 -7.74 -3.09 -1.12
C VAL A 286 -6.96 -2.81 -2.40
N VAL A 287 -6.91 -1.54 -2.81
CA VAL A 287 -6.17 -1.05 -3.98
C VAL A 287 -4.68 -0.96 -3.68
N GLY A 288 -4.31 -0.42 -2.51
CA GLY A 288 -2.91 -0.26 -2.14
C GLY A 288 -2.70 0.63 -0.92
N ARG A 289 -1.43 0.87 -0.58
CA ARG A 289 -1.03 1.76 0.51
C ARG A 289 -0.76 3.16 -0.02
N THR A 290 -1.25 4.17 0.69
CA THR A 290 -0.86 5.55 0.42
C THR A 290 0.61 5.77 0.76
N MET A 291 1.35 6.45 -0.11
CA MET A 291 2.77 6.74 0.11
C MET A 291 3.00 8.21 0.44
N LEU A 292 2.54 9.07 -0.44
CA LEU A 292 2.77 10.51 -0.31
C LEU A 292 1.67 11.33 -0.98
N VAL A 293 1.55 12.57 -0.54
CA VAL A 293 0.80 13.61 -1.23
C VAL A 293 1.72 14.20 -2.30
N TYR A 294 1.51 13.86 -3.58
CA TYR A 294 2.37 14.38 -4.64
C TYR A 294 1.96 15.78 -5.10
N TRP A 295 0.70 16.14 -4.87
CA TRP A 295 0.18 17.47 -5.14
C TRP A 295 -1.02 17.77 -4.24
N SER A 296 -1.08 19.00 -3.74
CA SER A 296 -2.16 19.49 -2.87
C SER A 296 -2.61 20.84 -3.36
N ILE A 297 -3.92 20.99 -3.60
CA ILE A 297 -4.49 22.23 -4.12
C ILE A 297 -5.60 22.75 -3.21
N ASP A 298 -5.61 24.06 -2.99
CA ASP A 298 -6.73 24.75 -2.39
C ASP A 298 -7.62 25.30 -3.49
N GLN A 299 -8.81 24.72 -3.66
CA GLN A 299 -9.70 25.17 -4.73
C GLN A 299 -10.39 26.49 -4.43
N GLY A 300 -10.33 27.00 -3.18
CA GLY A 300 -11.02 28.21 -2.80
C GLY A 300 -12.52 28.18 -3.12
N GLU A 301 -13.18 29.31 -3.07
CA GLU A 301 -14.58 29.42 -3.52
C GLU A 301 -14.71 29.08 -5.02
N ALA A 302 -15.53 28.09 -5.33
CA ALA A 302 -15.86 27.69 -6.68
C ALA A 302 -16.56 28.88 -7.40
N GLY A 303 -15.92 29.43 -8.42
CA GLY A 303 -16.60 30.43 -9.26
C GLY A 303 -15.73 31.53 -9.89
N LYS A 304 -14.54 31.81 -9.40
CA LYS A 304 -13.66 32.76 -10.08
C LYS A 304 -12.84 32.06 -11.17
N ARG A 305 -13.16 32.37 -12.42
CA ARG A 305 -12.29 32.00 -13.55
C ARG A 305 -10.94 32.71 -13.37
N SER A 306 -9.92 31.96 -13.10
CA SER A 306 -8.53 32.43 -13.00
C SER A 306 -7.69 31.73 -14.07
N ASN A 307 -6.53 32.28 -14.34
CA ASN A 307 -5.58 31.68 -15.28
C ASN A 307 -5.02 30.36 -14.67
N PRO A 308 -5.09 29.22 -15.38
CA PRO A 308 -4.62 27.93 -14.84
C PRO A 308 -3.18 27.94 -14.34
N ILE A 309 -2.31 28.72 -14.96
CA ILE A 309 -0.90 28.84 -14.54
C ILE A 309 -0.81 29.61 -13.22
N VAL A 310 -1.55 30.70 -13.08
CA VAL A 310 -1.59 31.50 -11.83
C VAL A 310 -2.19 30.64 -10.71
N ASP A 311 -3.28 29.92 -10.97
CA ASP A 311 -3.92 29.04 -10.02
C ASP A 311 -2.98 27.92 -9.56
N PHE A 312 -2.18 27.35 -10.45
CA PHE A 312 -1.17 26.35 -10.09
C PHE A 312 -0.20 26.88 -9.04
N PHE A 313 0.33 28.08 -9.20
CA PHE A 313 1.29 28.65 -8.26
C PHE A 313 0.65 29.20 -6.98
N THR A 314 -0.54 29.79 -7.06
CA THR A 314 -1.18 30.46 -5.94
C THR A 314 -2.05 29.56 -5.08
N LYS A 315 -2.67 28.53 -5.67
CA LYS A 315 -3.56 27.59 -4.98
C LYS A 315 -2.88 26.29 -4.56
N THR A 316 -1.66 26.03 -5.03
CA THR A 316 -0.92 24.83 -4.57
C THR A 316 -0.45 25.03 -3.14
N ARG A 317 -0.84 24.09 -2.27
CA ARG A 317 -0.37 24.02 -0.87
C ARG A 317 1.02 23.38 -0.84
N TRP A 318 2.05 24.17 -1.13
CA TRP A 318 3.43 23.70 -1.27
C TRP A 318 3.96 22.98 -0.02
N SER A 319 3.52 23.36 1.17
CA SER A 319 3.90 22.72 2.44
C SER A 319 3.42 21.27 2.57
N ARG A 320 2.37 20.90 1.82
CA ARG A 320 1.84 19.53 1.80
C ARG A 320 2.33 18.71 0.63
N THR A 321 2.80 19.36 -0.41
CA THR A 321 3.30 18.68 -1.62
C THR A 321 4.62 17.96 -1.32
N GLY A 322 4.70 16.67 -1.63
CA GLY A 322 5.84 15.82 -1.27
C GLY A 322 5.79 15.23 0.14
N HIS A 323 4.69 15.43 0.89
CA HIS A 323 4.55 14.92 2.25
C HIS A 323 4.31 13.42 2.26
N PHE A 324 5.15 12.67 3.00
CA PHE A 324 4.99 11.23 3.18
C PHE A 324 3.93 10.90 4.23
N ILE A 325 3.05 9.97 3.91
CA ILE A 325 1.99 9.49 4.81
C ILE A 325 2.55 8.31 5.62
N LYS A 326 2.52 8.50 6.94
CA LYS A 326 2.99 7.51 7.93
C LYS A 326 1.84 6.66 8.44
#